data_0aaeda50c339e7fbaceaf7a695ef1352
#
_entry.id   0aaeda50c339e7fbaceaf7a695ef1352
#
_cell.length_a   1.000
_cell.length_b   1.000
_cell.length_c   1.000
_cell.angle_alpha   90.00
_cell.angle_beta   90.00
_cell.angle_gamma   90.00
#
_symmetry.space_group_name_H-M   'P 1'
#
loop_
_entity.id
_entity.type
_entity.pdbx_description
1 polymer ?
#
loop_
_entity_poly.entity_id
_entity_poly.type
_entity_poly.pdbx_seq_one_letter_code
_entity_poly.pdbx_strand_id
1 'polypeptide(L)'
;YVATMMGMQQVYIGRFLPDVVCHLLRTEHVTVSHCVPTIMHMILNAPAAKDIDLTGWRVIIGGSALPRALCEAALARGVDIYAAYGMSETCPIMTMTQLRGDILDTEADRPEAEIRMRLSAGMPGVLCEVRVVDEAMNDVPHDGASVGEVVARSPCLTPGYAGNAEASAALWRGGWLHTGDIGTIDRDGFLRIVDRVKDVIKTGGEWISSIGLEDIVLTHPAISEVAVVGIADDRWGERPVAFVVAKPDRLVDEEAVRAHVRAHADAGAISRFAVPDRIIVVDALDKTSVGKLDKKVMRTKATAMITPASV
;
A
#
# COMPACT_ATOMS: atom_id res chain seq x y z
N TYR A 1 -12.31 1.35 21.22
CA TYR A 1 -11.98 1.76 22.59
C TYR A 1 -11.80 3.28 22.69
N VAL A 2 -10.96 3.94 21.83
CA VAL A 2 -10.65 5.38 21.95
C VAL A 2 -11.92 6.23 21.89
N ALA A 3 -12.78 6.01 20.90
CA ALA A 3 -14.04 6.74 20.76
C ALA A 3 -14.92 6.60 22.02
N THR A 4 -15.02 5.39 22.57
CA THR A 4 -15.77 5.12 23.81
C THR A 4 -15.14 5.83 25.02
N MET A 5 -13.81 5.74 25.16
CA MET A 5 -13.08 6.42 26.25
C MET A 5 -13.20 7.93 26.20
N MET A 6 -13.29 8.50 25.00
CA MET A 6 -13.45 9.94 24.78
C MET A 6 -14.92 10.42 24.85
N GLY A 7 -15.86 9.50 25.13
CA GLY A 7 -17.29 9.83 25.17
C GLY A 7 -17.88 10.25 23.82
N MET A 8 -17.28 9.81 22.72
CA MET A 8 -17.76 10.13 21.38
C MET A 8 -19.02 9.34 21.06
N GLN A 9 -20.01 9.98 20.44
CA GLN A 9 -21.16 9.29 19.85
C GLN A 9 -20.66 8.36 18.73
N GLN A 10 -21.14 7.12 18.75
CA GLN A 10 -20.74 6.11 17.76
C GLN A 10 -21.98 5.69 16.95
N VAL A 11 -21.85 5.76 15.63
CA VAL A 11 -22.89 5.37 14.67
C VAL A 11 -22.47 4.07 14.00
N TYR A 12 -23.24 3.00 14.23
CA TYR A 12 -22.99 1.68 13.66
C TYR A 12 -23.90 1.41 12.49
N ILE A 13 -23.32 1.17 11.31
CA ILE A 13 -24.06 1.03 10.05
C ILE A 13 -24.68 -0.37 9.83
N GLY A 14 -24.34 -1.36 10.68
CA GLY A 14 -24.74 -2.75 10.45
C GLY A 14 -24.09 -3.28 9.17
N ARG A 15 -24.92 -3.72 8.21
CA ARG A 15 -24.43 -4.13 6.89
C ARG A 15 -23.97 -2.91 6.10
N PHE A 16 -22.78 -2.97 5.53
CA PHE A 16 -22.28 -1.88 4.68
C PHE A 16 -23.10 -1.77 3.37
N LEU A 17 -23.71 -0.62 3.19
CA LEU A 17 -24.38 -0.16 1.96
C LEU A 17 -24.00 1.32 1.78
N PRO A 18 -23.40 1.72 0.65
CA PRO A 18 -22.93 3.10 0.45
C PRO A 18 -24.01 4.16 0.67
N ASP A 19 -25.23 3.95 0.17
CA ASP A 19 -26.34 4.89 0.33
C ASP A 19 -26.79 5.04 1.80
N VAL A 20 -26.73 3.95 2.59
CA VAL A 20 -27.01 4.00 4.04
C VAL A 20 -25.95 4.83 4.75
N VAL A 21 -24.66 4.65 4.38
CA VAL A 21 -23.58 5.48 4.94
C VAL A 21 -23.80 6.95 4.61
N CYS A 22 -24.12 7.29 3.37
CA CYS A 22 -24.42 8.66 2.94
C CYS A 22 -25.61 9.25 3.74
N HIS A 23 -26.65 8.46 3.96
CA HIS A 23 -27.80 8.87 4.78
C HIS A 23 -27.36 9.20 6.22
N LEU A 24 -26.60 8.31 6.86
CA LEU A 24 -26.13 8.48 8.23
C LEU A 24 -25.12 9.62 8.38
N LEU A 25 -24.23 9.84 7.42
CA LEU A 25 -23.34 11.00 7.40
C LEU A 25 -24.14 12.30 7.54
N ARG A 26 -25.25 12.41 6.82
CA ARG A 26 -26.13 13.59 6.85
C ARG A 26 -26.98 13.69 8.12
N THR A 27 -27.63 12.59 8.53
CA THR A 27 -28.64 12.63 9.63
C THR A 27 -28.00 12.62 11.01
N GLU A 28 -26.87 11.92 11.16
CA GLU A 28 -26.16 11.80 12.44
C GLU A 28 -24.98 12.79 12.55
N HIS A 29 -24.75 13.61 11.51
CA HIS A 29 -23.66 14.59 11.46
C HIS A 29 -22.29 13.97 11.80
N VAL A 30 -21.99 12.82 11.19
CA VAL A 30 -20.74 12.09 11.45
C VAL A 30 -19.55 12.93 11.03
N THR A 31 -18.63 13.17 11.96
CA THR A 31 -17.46 14.03 11.74
C THR A 31 -16.16 13.24 11.48
N VAL A 32 -16.09 12.00 11.94
CA VAL A 32 -14.89 11.15 11.79
C VAL A 32 -15.28 9.73 11.43
N SER A 33 -14.58 9.15 10.46
CA SER A 33 -14.75 7.74 10.08
C SER A 33 -13.40 7.11 9.77
N HIS A 34 -13.41 5.78 9.75
CA HIS A 34 -12.26 4.98 9.32
C HIS A 34 -12.74 3.95 8.30
N CYS A 35 -12.03 3.82 7.19
CA CYS A 35 -12.32 2.79 6.19
C CYS A 35 -11.08 2.43 5.36
N VAL A 36 -11.27 1.48 4.45
CA VAL A 36 -10.27 1.12 3.42
C VAL A 36 -10.55 1.89 2.12
N PRO A 37 -9.56 2.05 1.21
CA PRO A 37 -9.74 2.80 -0.03
C PRO A 37 -10.94 2.35 -0.86
N THR A 38 -11.19 1.04 -0.97
CA THR A 38 -12.33 0.49 -1.72
C THR A 38 -13.67 0.98 -1.16
N ILE A 39 -13.83 1.01 0.16
CA ILE A 39 -15.04 1.53 0.82
C ILE A 39 -15.21 3.01 0.52
N MET A 40 -14.16 3.80 0.64
CA MET A 40 -14.18 5.22 0.31
C MET A 40 -14.58 5.47 -1.15
N HIS A 41 -14.00 4.70 -2.07
CA HIS A 41 -14.37 4.76 -3.49
C HIS A 41 -15.86 4.46 -3.72
N MET A 42 -16.39 3.42 -3.07
CA MET A 42 -17.82 3.07 -3.17
C MET A 42 -18.73 4.18 -2.62
N ILE A 43 -18.37 4.82 -1.50
CA ILE A 43 -19.13 5.92 -0.91
C ILE A 43 -19.14 7.13 -1.85
N LEU A 44 -17.97 7.56 -2.36
CA LEU A 44 -17.87 8.73 -3.24
C LEU A 44 -18.64 8.56 -4.55
N ASN A 45 -18.80 7.33 -5.05
CA ASN A 45 -19.51 7.00 -6.27
C ASN A 45 -20.97 6.59 -6.04
N ALA A 46 -21.45 6.56 -4.81
CA ALA A 46 -22.85 6.24 -4.52
C ALA A 46 -23.78 7.32 -5.09
N PRO A 47 -24.95 6.95 -5.62
CA PRO A 47 -25.95 7.93 -6.07
C PRO A 47 -26.30 8.96 -4.99
N ALA A 48 -26.51 8.51 -3.75
CA ALA A 48 -26.83 9.36 -2.61
C ALA A 48 -25.68 10.32 -2.23
N ALA A 49 -24.44 10.04 -2.61
CA ALA A 49 -23.32 10.93 -2.31
C ALA A 49 -23.38 12.25 -3.11
N LYS A 50 -24.08 12.28 -4.26
CA LYS A 50 -24.15 13.48 -5.10
C LYS A 50 -24.83 14.66 -4.42
N ASP A 51 -25.80 14.37 -3.55
CA ASP A 51 -26.70 15.35 -2.96
C ASP A 51 -26.36 15.69 -1.51
N ILE A 52 -25.19 15.24 -1.01
CA ILE A 52 -24.75 15.53 0.35
C ILE A 52 -23.48 16.38 0.36
N ASP A 53 -23.42 17.29 1.31
CA ASP A 53 -22.20 18.02 1.66
C ASP A 53 -21.32 17.14 2.54
N LEU A 54 -20.09 16.85 2.09
CA LEU A 54 -19.11 16.07 2.81
C LEU A 54 -18.04 16.94 3.47
N THR A 55 -18.20 18.26 3.43
CA THR A 55 -17.25 19.21 4.01
C THR A 55 -17.11 18.99 5.52
N GLY A 56 -15.86 18.87 5.98
CA GLY A 56 -15.53 18.65 7.38
C GLY A 56 -15.65 17.19 7.84
N TRP A 57 -16.03 16.27 6.98
CA TRP A 57 -15.94 14.84 7.28
C TRP A 57 -14.48 14.39 7.18
N ARG A 58 -13.90 13.94 8.29
CA ARG A 58 -12.54 13.42 8.39
C ARG A 58 -12.52 11.92 8.23
N VAL A 59 -11.66 11.42 7.34
CA VAL A 59 -11.58 9.99 7.08
C VAL A 59 -10.14 9.50 7.21
N ILE A 60 -9.96 8.50 8.07
CA ILE A 60 -8.70 7.78 8.19
C ILE A 60 -8.75 6.56 7.26
N ILE A 61 -7.84 6.49 6.32
CA ILE A 61 -7.71 5.38 5.38
C ILE A 61 -6.57 4.47 5.82
N GLY A 62 -6.88 3.19 6.00
CA GLY A 62 -5.89 2.18 6.37
C GLY A 62 -6.10 0.85 5.66
N GLY A 63 -5.22 -0.11 5.92
CA GLY A 63 -5.30 -1.47 5.38
C GLY A 63 -4.73 -1.65 3.97
N SER A 64 -4.57 -0.57 3.19
CA SER A 64 -3.79 -0.50 1.95
C SER A 64 -3.42 0.95 1.65
N ALA A 65 -2.50 1.18 0.72
CA ALA A 65 -2.10 2.52 0.30
C ALA A 65 -3.30 3.33 -0.23
N LEU A 66 -3.32 4.62 0.07
CA LEU A 66 -4.31 5.57 -0.46
C LEU A 66 -3.91 5.96 -1.88
N PRO A 67 -4.70 5.63 -2.92
CA PRO A 67 -4.40 6.05 -4.28
C PRO A 67 -4.56 7.57 -4.45
N ARG A 68 -3.67 8.20 -5.23
CA ARG A 68 -3.70 9.65 -5.51
C ARG A 68 -5.06 10.11 -6.03
N ALA A 69 -5.58 9.44 -7.06
CA ALA A 69 -6.87 9.81 -7.65
C ALA A 69 -8.03 9.76 -6.64
N LEU A 70 -8.00 8.81 -5.70
CA LEU A 70 -9.01 8.73 -4.64
C LEU A 70 -8.82 9.86 -3.61
N CYS A 71 -7.59 10.21 -3.26
CA CYS A 71 -7.27 11.31 -2.38
C CYS A 71 -7.80 12.64 -2.97
N GLU A 72 -7.45 12.93 -4.22
CA GLU A 72 -7.88 14.12 -4.94
C GLU A 72 -9.41 14.21 -5.09
N ALA A 73 -10.05 13.07 -5.42
CA ALA A 73 -11.52 13.00 -5.51
C ALA A 73 -12.20 13.26 -4.16
N ALA A 74 -11.64 12.78 -3.06
CA ALA A 74 -12.17 13.02 -1.71
C ALA A 74 -12.02 14.50 -1.31
N LEU A 75 -10.84 15.08 -1.52
CA LEU A 75 -10.55 16.49 -1.24
C LEU A 75 -11.45 17.42 -2.06
N ALA A 76 -11.67 17.13 -3.35
CA ALA A 76 -12.57 17.87 -4.21
C ALA A 76 -14.05 17.88 -3.72
N ARG A 77 -14.41 16.90 -2.88
CA ARG A 77 -15.73 16.80 -2.22
C ARG A 77 -15.73 17.36 -0.80
N GLY A 78 -14.65 18.01 -0.35
CA GLY A 78 -14.52 18.58 0.98
C GLY A 78 -14.23 17.57 2.09
N VAL A 79 -13.93 16.31 1.74
CA VAL A 79 -13.53 15.28 2.69
C VAL A 79 -12.07 15.50 3.10
N ASP A 80 -11.82 15.57 4.40
CA ASP A 80 -10.48 15.68 4.96
C ASP A 80 -9.90 14.27 5.19
N ILE A 81 -9.12 13.77 4.23
CA ILE A 81 -8.68 12.39 4.13
C ILE A 81 -7.22 12.22 4.59
N TYR A 82 -6.96 11.22 5.41
CA TYR A 82 -5.66 10.91 6.00
C TYR A 82 -5.31 9.45 5.81
N ALA A 83 -4.11 9.15 5.33
CA ALA A 83 -3.62 7.78 5.35
C ALA A 83 -3.10 7.40 6.73
N ALA A 84 -3.26 6.13 7.09
CA ALA A 84 -2.69 5.53 8.28
C ALA A 84 -2.13 4.14 7.97
N TYR A 85 -1.07 3.77 8.66
CA TYR A 85 -0.43 2.49 8.50
C TYR A 85 -0.32 1.76 9.84
N GLY A 86 -0.48 0.46 9.75
CA GLY A 86 -0.33 -0.48 10.84
C GLY A 86 -0.94 -1.83 10.48
N MET A 87 -0.96 -2.72 11.44
CA MET A 87 -1.40 -4.11 11.31
C MET A 87 -2.08 -4.56 12.60
N SER A 88 -2.64 -5.75 12.63
CA SER A 88 -3.30 -6.26 13.84
C SER A 88 -2.35 -6.29 15.04
N GLU A 89 -1.09 -6.59 14.79
CA GLU A 89 -0.02 -6.65 15.78
C GLU A 89 0.34 -5.28 16.37
N THR A 90 -0.06 -4.18 15.72
CA THR A 90 0.21 -2.81 16.19
C THR A 90 -1.01 -2.11 16.79
N CYS A 91 -2.14 -2.78 16.96
CA CYS A 91 -3.37 -2.41 17.69
C CYS A 91 -4.11 -1.11 17.28
N PRO A 92 -4.45 -0.88 16.04
CA PRO A 92 -3.92 -1.32 14.75
C PRO A 92 -3.04 -0.27 14.06
N ILE A 93 -3.07 1.01 14.52
CA ILE A 93 -2.41 2.16 13.86
C ILE A 93 -1.08 2.45 14.54
N MET A 94 -0.03 2.52 13.75
CA MET A 94 1.32 2.82 14.15
C MET A 94 1.78 4.20 13.67
N THR A 95 1.48 4.52 12.42
CA THR A 95 1.76 5.83 11.82
C THR A 95 0.50 6.40 11.16
N MET A 96 0.43 7.71 11.04
CA MET A 96 -0.68 8.41 10.38
C MET A 96 -0.17 9.70 9.74
N THR A 97 -0.79 10.09 8.64
CA THR A 97 -0.56 11.39 8.01
C THR A 97 -0.68 12.52 9.02
N GLN A 98 0.30 13.40 9.02
CA GLN A 98 0.29 14.67 9.74
C GLN A 98 0.57 15.78 8.73
N LEU A 99 -0.34 16.74 8.62
CA LEU A 99 -0.11 17.92 7.80
C LEU A 99 0.77 18.89 8.57
N ARG A 100 2.01 19.03 8.13
CA ARG A 100 3.04 19.87 8.74
C ARG A 100 2.96 21.29 8.15
N GLY A 101 2.40 22.23 8.92
CA GLY A 101 2.31 23.63 8.52
C GLY A 101 3.66 24.26 8.21
N ASP A 102 4.67 23.96 9.02
CA ASP A 102 6.05 24.43 8.85
C ASP A 102 6.68 24.01 7.52
N ILE A 103 6.30 22.84 7.00
CA ILE A 103 6.74 22.36 5.68
C ILE A 103 5.87 22.98 4.59
N LEU A 104 4.54 22.93 4.74
CA LEU A 104 3.60 23.45 3.74
C LEU A 104 3.78 24.95 3.48
N ASP A 105 4.17 25.72 4.48
CA ASP A 105 4.36 27.17 4.35
C ASP A 105 5.65 27.54 3.60
N THR A 106 6.58 26.60 3.45
CA THR A 106 7.87 26.80 2.75
C THR A 106 7.90 26.16 1.35
N GLU A 107 6.91 25.32 1.01
CA GLU A 107 6.85 24.65 -0.28
C GLU A 107 6.30 25.57 -1.37
N ALA A 108 6.97 25.60 -2.52
CA ALA A 108 6.56 26.39 -3.68
C ALA A 108 5.23 25.93 -4.28
N ASP A 109 4.95 24.63 -4.24
CA ASP A 109 3.67 24.02 -4.62
C ASP A 109 3.01 23.36 -3.40
N ARG A 110 2.35 24.20 -2.59
CA ARG A 110 1.66 23.77 -1.37
C ARG A 110 0.62 22.68 -1.63
N PRO A 111 -0.24 22.73 -2.68
CA PRO A 111 -1.18 21.66 -2.98
C PRO A 111 -0.50 20.31 -3.23
N GLU A 112 0.57 20.27 -4.00
CA GLU A 112 1.31 19.03 -4.27
C GLU A 112 2.02 18.50 -3.02
N ALA A 113 2.58 19.38 -2.20
CA ALA A 113 3.18 19.01 -0.92
C ALA A 113 2.14 18.40 0.03
N GLU A 114 0.94 18.96 0.10
CA GLU A 114 -0.15 18.41 0.90
C GLU A 114 -0.57 17.03 0.40
N ILE A 115 -0.77 16.85 -0.91
CA ILE A 115 -1.07 15.53 -1.50
C ILE A 115 0.03 14.53 -1.17
N ARG A 116 1.31 14.89 -1.33
CA ARG A 116 2.46 14.03 -0.99
C ARG A 116 2.40 13.55 0.47
N MET A 117 2.11 14.46 1.41
CA MET A 117 1.95 14.10 2.83
C MET A 117 0.77 13.15 3.04
N ARG A 118 -0.40 13.44 2.42
CA ARG A 118 -1.62 12.62 2.56
C ARG A 118 -1.46 11.21 2.01
N LEU A 119 -0.63 11.01 0.99
CA LEU A 119 -0.34 9.72 0.37
C LEU A 119 0.74 8.92 1.11
N SER A 120 1.48 9.54 2.02
CA SER A 120 2.47 8.84 2.85
C SER A 120 1.76 7.96 3.90
N ALA A 121 2.46 6.95 4.41
CA ALA A 121 2.00 6.23 5.59
C ALA A 121 2.03 7.10 6.86
N GLY A 122 2.56 8.31 6.75
CA GLY A 122 2.59 9.34 7.78
C GLY A 122 3.79 9.23 8.72
N MET A 123 3.61 9.81 9.89
CA MET A 123 4.63 9.86 10.95
C MET A 123 4.20 8.98 12.14
N PRO A 124 5.15 8.51 12.96
CA PRO A 124 4.83 7.73 14.14
C PRO A 124 3.84 8.44 15.07
N GLY A 125 2.89 7.67 15.58
CA GLY A 125 1.95 8.12 16.60
C GLY A 125 2.62 8.31 17.98
N VAL A 126 1.86 8.84 18.92
CA VAL A 126 2.34 9.02 20.30
C VAL A 126 2.78 7.68 20.91
N LEU A 127 3.94 7.67 21.55
CA LEU A 127 4.59 6.49 22.14
C LEU A 127 4.94 5.39 21.12
N CYS A 128 4.99 5.71 19.84
CA CYS A 128 5.42 4.79 18.81
C CYS A 128 6.78 5.24 18.24
N GLU A 129 7.73 4.34 18.21
CA GLU A 129 9.01 4.50 17.54
C GLU A 129 9.02 3.60 16.30
N VAL A 130 9.37 4.17 15.16
CA VAL A 130 9.43 3.47 13.88
C VAL A 130 10.79 3.70 13.26
N ARG A 131 11.41 2.63 12.79
CA ARG A 131 12.67 2.66 12.05
C ARG A 131 12.51 1.91 10.73
N VAL A 132 13.32 2.27 9.75
CA VAL A 132 13.55 1.48 8.53
C VAL A 132 14.98 0.99 8.59
N VAL A 133 15.16 -0.33 8.55
CA VAL A 133 16.44 -0.96 8.84
C VAL A 133 16.86 -1.94 7.74
N ASP A 134 18.18 -2.10 7.60
CA ASP A 134 18.78 -3.14 6.77
C ASP A 134 18.71 -4.53 7.45
N GLU A 135 19.23 -5.57 6.80
CA GLU A 135 19.24 -6.94 7.33
C GLU A 135 20.10 -7.09 8.62
N ALA A 136 21.04 -6.16 8.86
CA ALA A 136 21.87 -6.09 10.06
C ALA A 136 21.25 -5.21 11.17
N MET A 137 20.03 -4.73 10.98
CA MET A 137 19.32 -3.83 11.91
C MET A 137 19.94 -2.43 12.04
N ASN A 138 20.74 -1.98 11.07
CA ASN A 138 21.19 -0.59 10.99
C ASN A 138 20.12 0.26 10.32
N ASP A 139 19.97 1.52 10.76
CA ASP A 139 19.08 2.48 10.10
C ASP A 139 19.56 2.75 8.67
N VAL A 140 18.63 2.74 7.73
CA VAL A 140 18.89 3.23 6.37
C VAL A 140 18.82 4.76 6.34
N PRO A 141 19.47 5.43 5.36
CA PRO A 141 19.35 6.88 5.20
C PRO A 141 17.90 7.34 5.06
N HIS A 142 17.55 8.44 5.74
CA HIS A 142 16.25 9.11 5.62
C HIS A 142 16.24 10.06 4.41
N ASP A 143 16.34 9.50 3.21
CA ASP A 143 16.43 10.22 1.94
C ASP A 143 15.19 10.03 1.05
N GLY A 144 14.20 9.23 1.52
CA GLY A 144 12.99 8.88 0.78
C GLY A 144 13.20 7.84 -0.33
N ALA A 145 14.43 7.35 -0.49
CA ALA A 145 14.81 6.41 -1.55
C ALA A 145 15.41 5.11 -1.00
N SER A 146 16.22 5.20 0.07
CA SER A 146 16.84 4.04 0.72
C SER A 146 15.77 3.17 1.37
N VAL A 147 15.70 1.90 0.94
CA VAL A 147 14.68 0.94 1.40
C VAL A 147 15.21 0.02 2.48
N GLY A 148 14.35 -0.38 3.40
CA GLY A 148 14.63 -1.36 4.43
C GLY A 148 13.33 -1.93 5.03
N GLU A 149 13.46 -2.87 5.97
CA GLU A 149 12.31 -3.38 6.70
C GLU A 149 11.84 -2.35 7.72
N VAL A 150 10.52 -2.13 7.78
CA VAL A 150 9.88 -1.30 8.79
C VAL A 150 9.80 -2.07 10.09
N VAL A 151 10.41 -1.54 11.16
CA VAL A 151 10.35 -2.12 12.50
C VAL A 151 9.83 -1.10 13.50
N ALA A 152 9.19 -1.56 14.56
CA ALA A 152 8.53 -0.67 15.51
C ALA A 152 8.73 -1.07 16.98
N ARG A 153 8.60 -0.06 17.85
CA ARG A 153 8.41 -0.21 19.31
C ARG A 153 7.29 0.67 19.80
N SER A 154 6.45 0.12 20.66
CA SER A 154 5.42 0.86 21.37
C SER A 154 4.87 -0.01 22.52
N PRO A 155 4.38 0.57 23.62
CA PRO A 155 3.70 -0.20 24.66
C PRO A 155 2.37 -0.81 24.22
N CYS A 156 1.84 -0.38 23.05
CA CYS A 156 0.57 -0.87 22.50
C CYS A 156 0.72 -2.08 21.56
N LEU A 157 1.96 -2.53 21.26
CA LEU A 157 2.19 -3.65 20.34
C LEU A 157 1.87 -4.99 21.00
N THR A 158 1.47 -5.97 20.19
CA THR A 158 1.25 -7.34 20.70
C THR A 158 2.53 -7.93 21.27
N PRO A 159 2.48 -8.64 22.40
CA PRO A 159 3.65 -9.37 22.91
C PRO A 159 3.99 -10.62 22.07
N GLY A 160 3.08 -11.07 21.21
CA GLY A 160 3.27 -12.25 20.38
C GLY A 160 1.98 -12.96 19.98
N TYR A 161 2.12 -14.11 19.37
CA TYR A 161 1.03 -14.96 18.91
C TYR A 161 0.71 -16.06 19.93
N ALA A 162 -0.55 -16.22 20.28
CA ALA A 162 -1.00 -17.24 21.22
C ALA A 162 -0.65 -18.65 20.69
N GLY A 163 0.05 -19.45 21.51
CA GLY A 163 0.41 -20.82 21.17
C GLY A 163 1.49 -20.96 20.09
N ASN A 164 2.14 -19.87 19.64
CA ASN A 164 3.18 -19.92 18.63
C ASN A 164 4.42 -19.13 19.06
N ALA A 165 5.27 -19.79 19.84
CA ALA A 165 6.48 -19.17 20.40
C ALA A 165 7.52 -18.83 19.31
N GLU A 166 7.64 -19.67 18.29
CA GLU A 166 8.59 -19.46 17.18
C GLU A 166 8.23 -18.20 16.39
N ALA A 167 6.98 -18.07 15.94
CA ALA A 167 6.52 -16.87 15.25
C ALA A 167 6.60 -15.62 16.14
N SER A 168 6.36 -15.76 17.45
CA SER A 168 6.50 -14.63 18.38
C SER A 168 7.95 -14.19 18.54
N ALA A 169 8.90 -15.12 18.59
CA ALA A 169 10.32 -14.82 18.65
C ALA A 169 10.79 -14.14 17.33
N ALA A 170 10.32 -14.62 16.18
CA ALA A 170 10.61 -14.01 14.88
C ALA A 170 10.03 -12.59 14.80
N LEU A 171 8.80 -12.37 15.28
CA LEU A 171 8.16 -11.05 15.31
C LEU A 171 8.97 -10.02 16.10
N TRP A 172 9.63 -10.45 17.21
CA TRP A 172 10.36 -9.56 18.12
C TRP A 172 11.88 -9.70 18.03
N ARG A 173 12.40 -10.12 16.89
CA ARG A 173 13.84 -10.25 16.67
C ARG A 173 14.58 -8.93 16.96
N GLY A 174 15.69 -9.00 17.68
CA GLY A 174 16.47 -7.80 18.04
C GLY A 174 15.76 -6.80 18.96
N GLY A 175 14.63 -7.20 19.57
CA GLY A 175 13.84 -6.35 20.48
C GLY A 175 13.00 -5.29 19.78
N TRP A 176 12.76 -5.46 18.49
CA TRP A 176 11.86 -4.65 17.66
C TRP A 176 10.78 -5.54 17.05
N LEU A 177 9.55 -5.02 16.94
CA LEU A 177 8.52 -5.72 16.17
C LEU A 177 8.82 -5.56 14.68
N HIS A 178 9.01 -6.69 14.00
CA HIS A 178 9.20 -6.78 12.56
C HIS A 178 7.84 -6.80 11.85
N THR A 179 7.56 -5.78 11.04
CA THR A 179 6.26 -5.69 10.36
C THR A 179 6.17 -6.60 9.14
N GLY A 180 7.32 -6.99 8.58
CA GLY A 180 7.39 -7.68 7.30
C GLY A 180 7.03 -6.78 6.11
N ASP A 181 6.95 -5.47 6.31
CA ASP A 181 6.76 -4.48 5.25
C ASP A 181 8.07 -3.73 4.99
N ILE A 182 8.32 -3.41 3.74
CA ILE A 182 9.45 -2.62 3.27
C ILE A 182 9.00 -1.18 3.12
N GLY A 183 9.83 -0.25 3.56
CA GLY A 183 9.53 1.18 3.46
C GLY A 183 10.75 2.05 3.27
N THR A 184 10.50 3.32 3.13
CA THR A 184 11.48 4.42 3.17
C THR A 184 11.02 5.47 4.16
N ILE A 185 11.95 6.24 4.73
CA ILE A 185 11.62 7.46 5.47
C ILE A 185 12.30 8.62 4.74
N ASP A 186 11.58 9.70 4.54
CA ASP A 186 12.15 10.90 3.95
C ASP A 186 12.80 11.81 5.01
N ARG A 187 13.40 12.92 4.56
CA ARG A 187 14.10 13.88 5.43
C ARG A 187 13.18 14.57 6.44
N ASP A 188 11.91 14.62 6.13
CA ASP A 188 10.87 15.22 6.98
C ASP A 188 10.27 14.23 7.97
N GLY A 189 10.68 12.94 7.90
CA GLY A 189 10.25 11.86 8.78
C GLY A 189 8.99 11.14 8.34
N PHE A 190 8.52 11.35 7.11
CA PHE A 190 7.36 10.63 6.58
C PHE A 190 7.75 9.23 6.12
N LEU A 191 7.07 8.23 6.67
CA LEU A 191 7.16 6.84 6.24
C LEU A 191 6.37 6.64 4.95
N ARG A 192 6.95 5.90 4.01
CA ARG A 192 6.27 5.38 2.83
C ARG A 192 6.45 3.87 2.77
N ILE A 193 5.37 3.13 2.67
CA ILE A 193 5.41 1.67 2.45
C ILE A 193 5.61 1.43 0.97
N VAL A 194 6.60 0.62 0.66
CA VAL A 194 7.04 0.33 -0.72
C VAL A 194 6.55 -1.04 -1.16
N ASP A 195 6.67 -2.05 -0.27
CA ASP A 195 6.25 -3.43 -0.55
C ASP A 195 6.22 -4.27 0.74
N ARG A 196 6.04 -5.58 0.57
CA ARG A 196 6.26 -6.56 1.63
C ARG A 196 7.56 -7.31 1.45
N VAL A 197 8.23 -7.65 2.55
CA VAL A 197 9.50 -8.44 2.54
C VAL A 197 9.37 -9.70 1.69
N LYS A 198 8.19 -10.35 1.72
CA LYS A 198 7.90 -11.58 0.95
C LYS A 198 7.53 -11.33 -0.51
N ASP A 199 7.22 -10.10 -0.90
CA ASP A 199 6.72 -9.74 -2.23
C ASP A 199 7.70 -8.83 -2.99
N VAL A 200 8.59 -8.13 -2.28
CA VAL A 200 9.70 -7.38 -2.88
C VAL A 200 10.60 -8.35 -3.67
N ILE A 201 11.02 -7.93 -4.86
CA ILE A 201 11.80 -8.76 -5.77
C ILE A 201 13.27 -8.38 -5.62
N LYS A 202 14.09 -9.32 -5.15
CA LYS A 202 15.52 -9.12 -4.92
C LYS A 202 16.31 -9.53 -6.17
N THR A 203 16.61 -8.58 -7.03
CA THR A 203 17.25 -8.83 -8.32
C THR A 203 18.48 -7.96 -8.53
N GLY A 204 19.62 -8.59 -8.90
CA GLY A 204 20.86 -7.88 -9.20
C GLY A 204 21.42 -7.06 -8.03
N GLY A 205 21.09 -7.42 -6.79
CA GLY A 205 21.46 -6.68 -5.57
C GLY A 205 20.54 -5.52 -5.23
N GLU A 206 19.48 -5.29 -6.00
CA GLU A 206 18.48 -4.26 -5.77
C GLU A 206 17.17 -4.85 -5.26
N TRP A 207 16.41 -4.04 -4.56
CA TRP A 207 15.06 -4.36 -4.08
C TRP A 207 14.04 -3.65 -4.95
N ILE A 208 13.34 -4.43 -5.78
CA ILE A 208 12.33 -3.92 -6.71
C ILE A 208 10.95 -4.04 -6.07
N SER A 209 10.24 -2.93 -5.97
CA SER A 209 8.85 -2.93 -5.53
C SER A 209 7.96 -3.63 -6.54
N SER A 210 7.31 -4.72 -6.13
CA SER A 210 6.31 -5.38 -6.94
C SER A 210 5.10 -4.47 -7.17
N ILE A 211 4.70 -3.69 -6.17
CA ILE A 211 3.59 -2.73 -6.24
C ILE A 211 3.92 -1.58 -7.19
N GLY A 212 5.11 -0.98 -7.07
CA GLY A 212 5.53 0.10 -7.97
C GLY A 212 5.61 -0.35 -9.43
N LEU A 213 5.98 -1.60 -9.66
CA LEU A 213 6.00 -2.18 -10.99
C LEU A 213 4.57 -2.49 -11.51
N GLU A 214 3.68 -2.94 -10.62
CA GLU A 214 2.25 -3.10 -10.93
C GLU A 214 1.62 -1.78 -11.37
N ASP A 215 1.89 -0.70 -10.65
CA ASP A 215 1.39 0.64 -10.97
C ASP A 215 1.81 1.07 -12.38
N ILE A 216 3.08 0.87 -12.75
CA ILE A 216 3.59 1.19 -14.09
C ILE A 216 2.91 0.34 -15.16
N VAL A 217 2.85 -0.97 -14.96
CA VAL A 217 2.22 -1.89 -15.93
C VAL A 217 0.74 -1.56 -16.12
N LEU A 218 0.05 -1.16 -15.05
CA LEU A 218 -1.37 -0.79 -15.10
C LEU A 218 -1.64 0.48 -15.92
N THR A 219 -0.66 1.35 -16.13
CA THR A 219 -0.80 2.52 -17.02
C THR A 219 -0.85 2.13 -18.49
N HIS A 220 -0.50 0.89 -18.85
CA HIS A 220 -0.57 0.44 -20.24
C HIS A 220 -2.03 0.35 -20.72
N PRO A 221 -2.38 0.89 -21.91
CA PRO A 221 -3.76 1.08 -22.34
C PRO A 221 -4.57 -0.20 -22.52
N ALA A 222 -3.91 -1.36 -22.69
CA ALA A 222 -4.58 -2.65 -22.90
C ALA A 222 -4.81 -3.45 -21.60
N ILE A 223 -4.27 -3.02 -20.43
CA ILE A 223 -4.30 -3.79 -19.20
C ILE A 223 -5.37 -3.27 -18.25
N SER A 224 -6.15 -4.17 -17.65
CA SER A 224 -7.18 -3.88 -16.64
C SER A 224 -6.76 -4.26 -15.22
N GLU A 225 -6.05 -5.39 -15.04
CA GLU A 225 -5.51 -5.84 -13.76
C GLU A 225 -4.09 -6.37 -13.97
N VAL A 226 -3.24 -6.23 -12.95
CA VAL A 226 -1.88 -6.74 -12.94
C VAL A 226 -1.49 -7.25 -11.56
N ALA A 227 -0.64 -8.25 -11.53
CA ALA A 227 0.09 -8.68 -10.35
C ALA A 227 1.52 -9.06 -10.73
N VAL A 228 2.50 -8.61 -9.97
CA VAL A 228 3.91 -8.89 -10.21
C VAL A 228 4.47 -9.75 -9.09
N VAL A 229 5.25 -10.76 -9.46
CA VAL A 229 5.93 -11.68 -8.53
C VAL A 229 7.39 -11.86 -8.92
N GLY A 230 8.24 -12.07 -7.92
CA GLY A 230 9.63 -12.50 -8.13
C GLY A 230 9.69 -14.01 -8.33
N ILE A 231 10.45 -14.47 -9.33
CA ILE A 231 10.75 -15.87 -9.57
C ILE A 231 12.26 -16.05 -9.47
N ALA A 232 12.68 -17.13 -8.81
CA ALA A 232 14.08 -17.43 -8.63
C ALA A 232 14.85 -17.50 -9.97
N ASP A 233 16.02 -16.88 -10.00
CA ASP A 233 16.93 -16.81 -11.13
C ASP A 233 18.37 -17.05 -10.65
N ASP A 234 19.06 -17.98 -11.29
CA ASP A 234 20.41 -18.40 -10.86
C ASP A 234 21.47 -17.29 -10.95
N ARG A 235 21.25 -16.31 -11.83
CA ARG A 235 22.21 -15.22 -12.07
C ARG A 235 21.90 -13.98 -11.25
N TRP A 236 20.61 -13.64 -11.09
CA TRP A 236 20.17 -12.35 -10.56
C TRP A 236 19.52 -12.46 -9.18
N GLY A 237 19.37 -13.69 -8.64
CA GLY A 237 18.62 -14.01 -7.42
C GLY A 237 17.13 -14.20 -7.73
N GLU A 238 16.46 -13.15 -8.15
CA GLU A 238 15.07 -13.22 -8.64
C GLU A 238 14.90 -12.40 -9.92
N ARG A 239 13.85 -12.73 -10.70
CA ARG A 239 13.40 -11.90 -11.83
C ARG A 239 11.91 -11.62 -11.74
N PRO A 240 11.49 -10.37 -12.09
CA PRO A 240 10.08 -10.03 -12.10
C PRO A 240 9.32 -10.75 -13.21
N VAL A 241 8.14 -11.24 -12.87
CA VAL A 241 7.14 -11.82 -13.81
C VAL A 241 5.81 -11.15 -13.54
N ALA A 242 5.17 -10.61 -14.59
CA ALA A 242 3.89 -9.94 -14.47
C ALA A 242 2.76 -10.81 -15.01
N PHE A 243 1.74 -11.05 -14.21
CA PHE A 243 0.45 -11.58 -14.64
C PHE A 243 -0.47 -10.41 -14.97
N VAL A 244 -1.07 -10.41 -16.15
CA VAL A 244 -1.91 -9.30 -16.63
C VAL A 244 -3.25 -9.79 -17.13
N VAL A 245 -4.31 -9.00 -16.87
CA VAL A 245 -5.64 -9.21 -17.44
C VAL A 245 -5.87 -8.10 -18.48
N ALA A 246 -6.33 -8.50 -19.68
CA ALA A 246 -6.65 -7.55 -20.73
C ALA A 246 -7.91 -6.74 -20.41
N LYS A 247 -8.00 -5.50 -20.91
CA LYS A 247 -9.26 -4.78 -20.98
C LYS A 247 -10.19 -5.44 -21.99
N PRO A 248 -11.51 -5.30 -21.85
CA PRO A 248 -12.47 -5.77 -22.87
C PRO A 248 -12.06 -5.27 -24.27
N ASP A 249 -12.15 -6.14 -25.26
CA ASP A 249 -11.85 -5.87 -26.66
C ASP A 249 -10.41 -5.41 -26.95
N ARG A 250 -9.45 -5.68 -26.06
CA ARG A 250 -8.03 -5.42 -26.26
C ARG A 250 -7.22 -6.71 -26.26
N LEU A 251 -6.26 -6.79 -27.16
CA LEU A 251 -5.21 -7.82 -27.13
C LEU A 251 -3.99 -7.25 -26.42
N VAL A 252 -3.39 -8.07 -25.55
CA VAL A 252 -2.14 -7.74 -24.88
C VAL A 252 -0.99 -8.34 -25.66
N ASP A 253 -0.11 -7.50 -26.16
CA ASP A 253 1.18 -7.88 -26.72
C ASP A 253 2.23 -7.79 -25.60
N GLU A 254 2.83 -8.93 -25.25
CA GLU A 254 3.84 -9.04 -24.17
C GLU A 254 5.03 -8.09 -24.41
N GLU A 255 5.52 -7.99 -25.66
CA GLU A 255 6.67 -7.12 -25.94
C GLU A 255 6.29 -5.64 -25.86
N ALA A 256 5.07 -5.26 -26.27
CA ALA A 256 4.58 -3.89 -26.09
C ALA A 256 4.50 -3.50 -24.61
N VAL A 257 4.05 -4.40 -23.74
CA VAL A 257 4.03 -4.17 -22.28
C VAL A 257 5.46 -4.06 -21.73
N ARG A 258 6.37 -4.94 -22.13
CA ARG A 258 7.78 -4.86 -21.74
C ARG A 258 8.44 -3.58 -22.21
N ALA A 259 8.17 -3.15 -23.43
CA ALA A 259 8.67 -1.89 -23.99
C ALA A 259 8.13 -0.68 -23.21
N HIS A 260 6.86 -0.72 -22.81
CA HIS A 260 6.25 0.31 -21.96
C HIS A 260 6.98 0.43 -20.61
N VAL A 261 7.23 -0.69 -19.91
CA VAL A 261 8.00 -0.69 -18.65
C VAL A 261 9.44 -0.22 -18.88
N ARG A 262 10.07 -0.66 -19.97
CA ARG A 262 11.44 -0.25 -20.32
C ARG A 262 11.56 1.26 -20.52
N ALA A 263 10.56 1.89 -21.15
CA ALA A 263 10.54 3.35 -21.31
C ALA A 263 10.55 4.08 -19.96
N HIS A 264 9.86 3.58 -18.93
CA HIS A 264 9.91 4.13 -17.58
C HIS A 264 11.28 3.92 -16.91
N ALA A 265 11.92 2.77 -17.16
CA ALA A 265 13.28 2.51 -16.67
C ALA A 265 14.31 3.44 -17.35
N ASP A 266 14.19 3.67 -18.65
CA ASP A 266 15.07 4.57 -19.40
C ASP A 266 14.87 6.04 -19.00
N ALA A 267 13.67 6.40 -18.53
CA ALA A 267 13.38 7.71 -17.94
C ALA A 267 13.84 7.84 -16.46
N GLY A 268 14.41 6.78 -15.88
CA GLY A 268 14.91 6.78 -14.50
C GLY A 268 13.84 6.63 -13.41
N ALA A 269 12.59 6.30 -13.78
CA ALA A 269 11.49 6.11 -12.81
C ALA A 269 11.63 4.81 -12.02
N ILE A 270 12.25 3.79 -12.61
CA ILE A 270 12.55 2.49 -11.99
C ILE A 270 13.91 1.98 -12.46
N SER A 271 14.46 1.00 -11.74
CA SER A 271 15.67 0.28 -12.18
C SER A 271 15.41 -0.52 -13.46
N ARG A 272 16.44 -0.67 -14.29
CA ARG A 272 16.39 -1.57 -15.46
C ARG A 272 16.19 -3.04 -15.08
N PHE A 273 16.61 -3.43 -13.89
CA PHE A 273 16.33 -4.76 -13.34
C PHE A 273 14.84 -5.01 -13.07
N ALA A 274 14.05 -3.95 -12.94
CA ALA A 274 12.60 -4.04 -12.73
C ALA A 274 11.82 -4.47 -13.99
N VAL A 275 12.41 -4.39 -15.19
CA VAL A 275 11.72 -4.80 -16.42
C VAL A 275 11.41 -6.31 -16.35
N PRO A 276 10.11 -6.71 -16.44
CA PRO A 276 9.72 -8.11 -16.32
C PRO A 276 10.35 -8.98 -17.41
N ASP A 277 10.84 -10.15 -17.04
CA ASP A 277 11.35 -11.13 -18.01
C ASP A 277 10.20 -11.74 -18.83
N ARG A 278 9.04 -11.91 -18.21
CA ARG A 278 7.85 -12.48 -18.81
C ARG A 278 6.60 -11.69 -18.42
N ILE A 279 5.71 -11.57 -19.40
CA ILE A 279 4.33 -11.11 -19.20
C ILE A 279 3.43 -12.32 -19.45
N ILE A 280 2.60 -12.69 -18.48
CA ILE A 280 1.68 -13.84 -18.60
C ILE A 280 0.27 -13.29 -18.66
N VAL A 281 -0.39 -13.42 -19.80
CA VAL A 281 -1.78 -13.00 -19.96
C VAL A 281 -2.69 -14.07 -19.38
N VAL A 282 -3.60 -13.66 -18.50
CA VAL A 282 -4.58 -14.54 -17.84
C VAL A 282 -5.99 -13.95 -17.92
N ASP A 283 -7.01 -14.79 -17.80
CA ASP A 283 -8.40 -14.34 -17.78
C ASP A 283 -8.78 -13.64 -16.47
N ALA A 284 -8.16 -14.05 -15.35
CA ALA A 284 -8.35 -13.46 -14.04
C ALA A 284 -7.11 -13.69 -13.16
N LEU A 285 -6.83 -12.75 -12.24
CA LEU A 285 -5.79 -12.91 -11.22
C LEU A 285 -6.26 -13.82 -10.08
N ASP A 286 -5.34 -14.63 -9.54
CA ASP A 286 -5.61 -15.42 -8.34
C ASP A 286 -5.85 -14.51 -7.14
N LYS A 287 -6.97 -14.74 -6.43
CA LYS A 287 -7.35 -13.97 -5.24
C LYS A 287 -7.62 -14.92 -4.07
N THR A 288 -7.28 -14.47 -2.88
CA THR A 288 -7.61 -15.16 -1.62
C THR A 288 -9.12 -15.13 -1.37
N SER A 289 -9.60 -15.92 -0.39
CA SER A 289 -11.02 -15.94 0.02
C SER A 289 -11.58 -14.58 0.46
N VAL A 290 -10.69 -13.64 0.81
CA VAL A 290 -11.05 -12.25 1.19
C VAL A 290 -10.81 -11.24 0.06
N GLY A 291 -10.58 -11.72 -1.18
CA GLY A 291 -10.46 -10.88 -2.38
C GLY A 291 -9.11 -10.19 -2.59
N LYS A 292 -8.08 -10.49 -1.78
CA LYS A 292 -6.72 -9.96 -1.98
C LYS A 292 -5.96 -10.82 -3.00
N LEU A 293 -5.02 -10.23 -3.76
CA LEU A 293 -4.14 -10.96 -4.67
C LEU A 293 -3.39 -12.08 -3.93
N ASP A 294 -3.42 -13.29 -4.49
CA ASP A 294 -2.68 -14.44 -3.97
C ASP A 294 -1.36 -14.61 -4.72
N LYS A 295 -0.39 -13.74 -4.41
CA LYS A 295 0.95 -13.79 -5.02
C LYS A 295 1.68 -15.10 -4.78
N LYS A 296 1.34 -15.86 -3.72
CA LYS A 296 1.93 -17.17 -3.45
C LYS A 296 1.53 -18.19 -4.52
N VAL A 297 0.23 -18.27 -4.84
CA VAL A 297 -0.26 -19.15 -5.91
C VAL A 297 0.32 -18.72 -7.26
N MET A 298 0.37 -17.42 -7.54
CA MET A 298 0.92 -16.91 -8.80
C MET A 298 2.42 -17.24 -8.95
N ARG A 299 3.24 -17.14 -7.88
CA ARG A 299 4.65 -17.60 -7.93
C ARG A 299 4.76 -19.08 -8.30
N THR A 300 3.95 -19.94 -7.69
CA THR A 300 3.95 -21.37 -8.00
C THR A 300 3.61 -21.62 -9.47
N LYS A 301 2.59 -20.93 -9.99
CA LYS A 301 2.20 -21.02 -11.41
C LYS A 301 3.31 -20.53 -12.34
N ALA A 302 3.89 -19.37 -12.06
CA ALA A 302 4.97 -18.79 -12.86
C ALA A 302 6.19 -19.72 -12.90
N THR A 303 6.60 -20.27 -11.75
CA THR A 303 7.71 -21.23 -11.68
C THR A 303 7.42 -22.46 -12.56
N ALA A 304 6.23 -23.02 -12.49
CA ALA A 304 5.86 -24.17 -13.32
C ALA A 304 5.82 -23.86 -14.83
N MET A 305 5.52 -22.61 -15.20
CA MET A 305 5.47 -22.18 -16.63
C MET A 305 6.85 -21.84 -17.20
N ILE A 306 7.79 -21.42 -16.34
CA ILE A 306 9.11 -20.92 -16.77
C ILE A 306 10.17 -22.01 -16.66
N THR A 307 10.07 -22.89 -15.67
CA THR A 307 11.01 -24.03 -15.54
C THR A 307 10.56 -25.12 -16.51
N PRO A 308 11.35 -25.45 -17.55
CA PRO A 308 11.04 -26.58 -18.40
C PRO A 308 10.99 -27.84 -17.54
N ALA A 309 9.96 -28.67 -17.74
CA ALA A 309 9.90 -29.99 -17.13
C ALA A 309 11.23 -30.70 -17.44
N SER A 310 11.99 -31.01 -16.39
CA SER A 310 13.19 -31.84 -16.53
C SER A 310 12.75 -33.18 -17.13
N VAL A 311 13.12 -33.44 -18.38
CA VAL A 311 12.95 -34.72 -19.08
C VAL A 311 13.94 -35.72 -18.54
#